data_c3be9fc10af19b4c4715c08de4911a1b
#
_entry.id   c3be9fc10af19b4c4715c08de4911a1b
#
_cell.length_a   1.000
_cell.length_b   1.000
_cell.length_c   1.000
_cell.angle_alpha   90.00
_cell.angle_beta   90.00
_cell.angle_gamma   90.00
#
_symmetry.space_group_name_H-M   'P 1'
#
loop_
_entity.id
_entity.type
_entity.pdbx_description
1 polymer ?
#
loop_
_entity_poly.entity_id
_entity_poly.type
_entity_poly.pdbx_seq_one_letter_code
_entity_poly.pdbx_strand_id
1 'polypeptide(L)'
;MKKQSFLYSVHPGVKTMQDWVTGLPKKTGKSLDEWIEVLRKSGPKDEKERRVWLKEAHNFGTNTACWIVDYAEGKPPWEGDPQSYLAAAERYVENMFSGSRSGLRPLYNKLLETALNIASDIKACPCKTIVPLYQKHVIAQIKPATKTRIDLGFALKGTPYTVRLVAPKGLNEKDRISHCIAITQLSDIDDEVIHWLKTAYQLDSKNYR
;
A
#
# COMPACT_ATOMS: atom_id res chain seq x y z
N MET A 1 3.11 18.23 25.99
CA MET A 1 2.39 17.89 24.72
C MET A 1 2.16 16.40 24.72
N LYS A 2 0.89 15.92 24.78
CA LYS A 2 0.58 14.50 24.62
C LYS A 2 0.93 14.09 23.19
N LYS A 3 1.83 13.10 22.99
CA LYS A 3 2.07 12.47 21.70
C LYS A 3 0.73 11.90 21.22
N GLN A 4 0.20 12.44 20.13
CA GLN A 4 -0.98 11.88 19.48
C GLN A 4 -0.56 10.48 18.97
N SER A 5 -1.02 9.42 19.62
CA SER A 5 -0.76 8.06 19.16
C SER A 5 -1.68 7.79 17.98
N PHE A 6 -1.15 7.88 16.78
CA PHE A 6 -1.88 7.46 15.58
C PHE A 6 -2.02 5.93 15.59
N LEU A 7 -3.22 5.43 15.26
CA LEU A 7 -3.46 4.00 15.05
C LEU A 7 -2.66 3.47 13.86
N TYR A 8 -2.35 4.34 12.89
CA TYR A 8 -1.64 4.02 11.66
C TYR A 8 -0.19 4.50 11.69
N SER A 9 0.65 3.82 10.92
CA SER A 9 2.06 4.19 10.71
C SER A 9 2.27 4.72 9.30
N VAL A 10 3.30 5.56 9.13
CA VAL A 10 3.65 6.12 7.82
C VAL A 10 4.05 5.02 6.85
N HIS A 11 3.42 5.02 5.67
CA HIS A 11 3.73 4.06 4.61
C HIS A 11 5.16 4.28 4.09
N PRO A 12 5.96 3.22 3.90
CA PRO A 12 7.34 3.35 3.40
C PRO A 12 7.46 4.11 2.06
N GLY A 13 6.42 4.06 1.24
CA GLY A 13 6.35 4.80 -0.02
C GLY A 13 6.45 6.32 0.11
N VAL A 14 6.04 6.89 1.26
CA VAL A 14 6.18 8.34 1.53
C VAL A 14 7.65 8.72 1.54
N LYS A 15 8.47 7.99 2.31
CA LYS A 15 9.93 8.23 2.34
C LYS A 15 10.57 7.97 0.98
N THR A 16 10.20 6.88 0.32
CA THR A 16 10.72 6.56 -1.04
C THR A 16 10.46 7.72 -2.00
N MET A 17 9.28 8.32 -1.93
CA MET A 17 8.93 9.46 -2.79
C MET A 17 9.73 10.71 -2.43
N GLN A 18 9.88 11.02 -1.13
CA GLN A 18 10.70 12.15 -0.67
C GLN A 18 12.16 12.00 -1.12
N ASP A 19 12.73 10.81 -0.95
CA ASP A 19 14.10 10.50 -1.36
C ASP A 19 14.24 10.62 -2.90
N TRP A 20 13.21 10.21 -3.66
CA TRP A 20 13.20 10.35 -5.12
C TRP A 20 13.14 11.81 -5.55
N VAL A 21 12.24 12.62 -4.99
CA VAL A 21 12.13 14.06 -5.29
C VAL A 21 13.43 14.78 -4.99
N THR A 22 14.02 14.52 -3.80
CA THR A 22 15.29 15.13 -3.38
C THR A 22 16.46 14.70 -4.27
N GLY A 23 16.45 13.45 -4.73
CA GLY A 23 17.51 12.90 -5.59
C GLY A 23 17.38 13.24 -7.08
N LEU A 24 16.23 13.76 -7.51
CA LEU A 24 15.93 14.00 -8.93
C LEU A 24 16.91 14.98 -9.60
N PRO A 25 17.28 16.15 -8.99
CA PRO A 25 18.23 17.07 -9.59
C PRO A 25 19.59 16.44 -9.86
N LYS A 26 20.10 15.64 -8.93
CA LYS A 26 21.39 14.95 -9.08
C LYS A 26 21.36 13.93 -10.23
N LYS A 27 20.22 13.27 -10.45
CA LYS A 27 20.06 12.22 -11.47
C LYS A 27 19.75 12.77 -12.86
N THR A 28 19.09 13.92 -12.96
CA THR A 28 18.50 14.40 -14.21
C THR A 28 18.90 15.84 -14.56
N GLY A 29 19.60 16.53 -13.66
CA GLY A 29 20.00 17.93 -13.83
C GLY A 29 18.89 18.95 -13.52
N LYS A 30 17.67 18.49 -13.17
CA LYS A 30 16.51 19.37 -12.90
C LYS A 30 15.71 18.87 -11.72
N SER A 31 15.14 19.79 -10.96
CA SER A 31 14.16 19.52 -9.91
C SER A 31 12.83 19.00 -10.48
N LEU A 32 11.96 18.50 -9.60
CA LEU A 32 10.61 18.07 -9.98
C LEU A 32 9.82 19.24 -10.61
N ASP A 33 9.86 20.42 -10.01
CA ASP A 33 9.15 21.59 -10.51
C ASP A 33 9.66 22.02 -11.88
N GLU A 34 10.99 22.01 -12.10
CA GLU A 34 11.58 22.28 -13.41
C GLU A 34 11.16 21.24 -14.46
N TRP A 35 11.05 19.96 -14.11
CA TRP A 35 10.55 18.94 -15.01
C TRP A 35 9.05 19.11 -15.32
N ILE A 36 8.24 19.52 -14.35
CA ILE A 36 6.83 19.83 -14.56
C ILE A 36 6.71 21.02 -15.54
N GLU A 37 7.55 22.05 -15.40
CA GLU A 37 7.58 23.18 -16.32
C GLU A 37 8.01 22.77 -17.74
N VAL A 38 9.03 21.92 -17.88
CA VAL A 38 9.45 21.37 -19.18
C VAL A 38 8.29 20.61 -19.83
N LEU A 39 7.60 19.77 -19.05
CA LEU A 39 6.46 18.98 -19.50
C LEU A 39 5.30 19.88 -19.97
N ARG A 40 5.01 20.98 -19.25
CA ARG A 40 3.96 21.95 -19.61
C ARG A 40 4.28 22.73 -20.86
N LYS A 41 5.55 23.12 -21.05
CA LYS A 41 6.00 23.96 -22.20
C LYS A 41 6.20 23.17 -23.47
N SER A 42 6.76 21.97 -23.38
CA SER A 42 7.26 21.22 -24.54
C SER A 42 6.66 19.82 -24.69
N GLY A 43 5.99 19.30 -23.65
CA GLY A 43 5.41 17.97 -23.66
C GLY A 43 4.05 17.90 -24.38
N PRO A 44 3.61 16.70 -24.76
CA PRO A 44 2.27 16.43 -25.27
C PRO A 44 1.16 16.88 -24.29
N LYS A 45 -0.07 17.02 -24.81
CA LYS A 45 -1.24 17.35 -23.98
C LYS A 45 -1.81 16.12 -23.25
N ASP A 46 -1.78 14.97 -23.89
CA ASP A 46 -2.32 13.73 -23.34
C ASP A 46 -1.41 13.11 -22.28
N GLU A 47 -2.00 12.60 -21.20
CA GLU A 47 -1.27 12.05 -20.05
C GLU A 47 -0.44 10.81 -20.43
N LYS A 48 -0.95 9.93 -21.30
CA LYS A 48 -0.22 8.73 -21.73
C LYS A 48 0.94 9.09 -22.65
N GLU A 49 0.70 10.03 -23.59
CA GLU A 49 1.74 10.54 -24.47
C GLU A 49 2.85 11.24 -23.69
N ARG A 50 2.53 11.99 -22.62
CA ARG A 50 3.51 12.60 -21.71
C ARG A 50 4.46 11.58 -21.10
N ARG A 51 3.94 10.43 -20.67
CA ARG A 51 4.77 9.33 -20.10
C ARG A 51 5.70 8.72 -21.15
N VAL A 52 5.20 8.53 -22.36
CA VAL A 52 6.01 8.04 -23.51
C VAL A 52 7.07 9.07 -23.85
N TRP A 53 6.70 10.32 -24.02
CA TRP A 53 7.62 11.41 -24.37
C TRP A 53 8.76 11.59 -23.37
N LEU A 54 8.49 11.57 -22.06
CA LEU A 54 9.53 11.62 -21.03
C LEU A 54 10.50 10.44 -21.12
N LYS A 55 10.04 9.27 -21.49
CA LYS A 55 10.90 8.08 -21.67
C LYS A 55 11.77 8.20 -22.91
N GLU A 56 11.21 8.61 -24.03
CA GLU A 56 11.89 8.65 -25.32
C GLU A 56 12.78 9.88 -25.49
N ALA A 57 12.25 11.08 -25.19
CA ALA A 57 12.99 12.32 -25.38
C ALA A 57 14.02 12.61 -24.26
N HIS A 58 13.78 12.08 -23.04
CA HIS A 58 14.63 12.33 -21.86
C HIS A 58 15.22 11.08 -21.24
N ASN A 59 15.04 9.92 -21.86
CA ASN A 59 15.58 8.62 -21.44
C ASN A 59 15.24 8.26 -19.98
N PHE A 60 14.01 8.58 -19.54
CA PHE A 60 13.53 8.24 -18.21
C PHE A 60 13.05 6.82 -18.10
N GLY A 61 13.35 6.17 -16.97
CA GLY A 61 12.68 4.90 -16.62
C GLY A 61 11.19 5.11 -16.37
N THR A 62 10.41 4.04 -16.53
CA THR A 62 8.93 4.08 -16.44
C THR A 62 8.44 4.76 -15.16
N ASN A 63 9.01 4.43 -13.99
CA ASN A 63 8.56 5.02 -12.72
C ASN A 63 8.80 6.53 -12.67
N THR A 64 9.98 7.01 -13.09
CA THR A 64 10.29 8.44 -13.10
C THR A 64 9.36 9.20 -14.04
N ALA A 65 9.12 8.70 -15.24
CA ALA A 65 8.18 9.30 -16.19
C ALA A 65 6.75 9.35 -15.63
N CYS A 66 6.28 8.24 -15.05
CA CYS A 66 4.95 8.20 -14.42
C CYS A 66 4.84 9.20 -13.28
N TRP A 67 5.79 9.24 -12.36
CA TRP A 67 5.72 10.11 -11.19
C TRP A 67 5.78 11.60 -11.54
N ILE A 68 6.62 12.01 -12.50
CA ILE A 68 6.61 13.40 -12.99
C ILE A 68 5.24 13.77 -13.55
N VAL A 69 4.64 12.91 -14.36
CA VAL A 69 3.31 13.16 -14.91
C VAL A 69 2.24 13.19 -13.81
N ASP A 70 2.28 12.24 -12.87
CA ASP A 70 1.33 12.19 -11.76
C ASP A 70 1.37 13.48 -10.92
N TYR A 71 2.56 14.01 -10.63
CA TYR A 71 2.72 15.30 -9.96
C TYR A 71 2.22 16.47 -10.80
N ALA A 72 2.50 16.48 -12.11
CA ALA A 72 2.03 17.53 -13.01
C ALA A 72 0.49 17.57 -13.13
N GLU A 73 -0.16 16.42 -12.99
CA GLU A 73 -1.62 16.27 -12.98
C GLU A 73 -2.26 16.48 -11.58
N GLY A 74 -1.46 16.82 -10.56
CA GLY A 74 -1.96 16.96 -9.18
C GLY A 74 -2.42 15.64 -8.54
N LYS A 75 -1.93 14.53 -9.02
CA LYS A 75 -2.25 13.16 -8.55
C LYS A 75 -1.01 12.45 -8.00
N PRO A 76 -0.22 13.06 -7.08
CA PRO A 76 0.98 12.42 -6.59
C PRO A 76 0.64 11.05 -6.00
N PRO A 77 1.53 10.03 -6.16
CA PRO A 77 1.27 8.68 -5.69
C PRO A 77 1.18 8.60 -4.16
N TRP A 78 1.87 9.52 -3.46
CA TRP A 78 1.87 9.63 -2.00
C TRP A 78 1.75 11.09 -1.57
N GLU A 79 1.25 11.31 -0.36
CA GLU A 79 1.30 12.61 0.30
C GLU A 79 2.76 13.05 0.49
N GLY A 80 2.99 14.37 0.41
CA GLY A 80 4.35 14.94 0.39
C GLY A 80 5.13 14.75 1.69
N ASP A 81 4.45 14.49 2.82
CA ASP A 81 5.07 14.34 4.13
C ASP A 81 4.33 13.34 5.03
N PRO A 82 4.99 12.85 6.11
CA PRO A 82 4.43 11.88 7.04
C PRO A 82 3.11 12.32 7.71
N GLN A 83 2.98 13.60 8.05
CA GLN A 83 1.81 14.12 8.75
C GLN A 83 0.59 14.16 7.83
N SER A 84 0.77 14.68 6.63
CA SER A 84 -0.26 14.68 5.58
C SER A 84 -0.71 13.28 5.23
N TYR A 85 0.24 12.32 5.15
CA TYR A 85 -0.09 10.91 4.95
C TYR A 85 -0.94 10.34 6.08
N LEU A 86 -0.59 10.57 7.36
CA LEU A 86 -1.36 10.03 8.49
C LEU A 86 -2.79 10.57 8.51
N ALA A 87 -2.98 11.85 8.21
CA ALA A 87 -4.31 12.44 8.03
C ALA A 87 -5.07 11.84 6.83
N ALA A 88 -4.36 11.53 5.74
CA ALA A 88 -4.94 10.85 4.58
C ALA A 88 -5.28 9.39 4.87
N ALA A 89 -4.46 8.69 5.64
CA ALA A 89 -4.66 7.29 6.01
C ALA A 89 -6.00 7.04 6.71
N GLU A 90 -6.39 7.94 7.62
CA GLU A 90 -7.70 7.89 8.26
C GLU A 90 -8.83 8.04 7.21
N ARG A 91 -8.73 9.03 6.31
CA ARG A 91 -9.71 9.21 5.22
C ARG A 91 -9.77 8.02 4.26
N TYR A 92 -8.64 7.38 3.98
CA TYR A 92 -8.61 6.19 3.14
C TYR A 92 -9.43 5.06 3.76
N VAL A 93 -9.27 4.82 5.06
CA VAL A 93 -10.03 3.79 5.77
C VAL A 93 -11.51 4.16 5.83
N GLU A 94 -11.85 5.41 6.17
CA GLU A 94 -13.25 5.86 6.14
C GLU A 94 -13.89 5.64 4.76
N ASN A 95 -13.22 6.02 3.69
CA ASN A 95 -13.71 5.83 2.32
C ASN A 95 -13.86 4.35 1.94
N MET A 96 -12.90 3.50 2.35
CA MET A 96 -12.97 2.06 2.07
C MET A 96 -14.17 1.37 2.71
N PHE A 97 -14.55 1.81 3.92
CA PHE A 97 -15.57 1.18 4.74
C PHE A 97 -16.81 2.07 4.97
N SER A 98 -17.11 2.94 4.00
CA SER A 98 -18.32 3.78 3.98
C SER A 98 -19.38 3.27 3.00
N GLY A 99 -20.56 3.90 3.03
CA GLY A 99 -21.66 3.61 2.12
C GLY A 99 -22.06 2.13 2.15
N SER A 100 -22.08 1.49 1.00
CA SER A 100 -22.49 0.08 0.88
C SER A 100 -21.53 -0.93 1.55
N ARG A 101 -20.38 -0.47 2.03
CA ARG A 101 -19.38 -1.29 2.75
C ARG A 101 -19.33 -0.99 4.24
N SER A 102 -20.19 -0.15 4.78
CA SER A 102 -20.20 0.22 6.21
C SER A 102 -20.35 -0.98 7.14
N GLY A 103 -21.10 -2.02 6.72
CA GLY A 103 -21.22 -3.28 7.45
C GLY A 103 -19.91 -4.07 7.61
N LEU A 104 -18.88 -3.78 6.83
CA LEU A 104 -17.54 -4.39 6.97
C LEU A 104 -16.66 -3.72 8.04
N ARG A 105 -17.06 -2.53 8.56
CA ARG A 105 -16.24 -1.79 9.52
C ARG A 105 -15.95 -2.57 10.80
N PRO A 106 -16.90 -3.29 11.42
CA PRO A 106 -16.61 -4.13 12.58
C PRO A 106 -15.59 -5.25 12.28
N LEU A 107 -15.69 -5.89 11.10
CA LEU A 107 -14.73 -6.91 10.67
C LEU A 107 -13.33 -6.32 10.50
N TYR A 108 -13.23 -5.17 9.83
CA TYR A 108 -11.98 -4.45 9.67
C TYR A 108 -11.33 -4.12 11.02
N ASN A 109 -12.11 -3.53 11.94
CA ASN A 109 -11.60 -3.16 13.26
C ASN A 109 -11.06 -4.37 14.02
N LYS A 110 -11.80 -5.50 13.99
CA LYS A 110 -11.37 -6.74 14.64
C LYS A 110 -10.12 -7.34 14.00
N LEU A 111 -10.04 -7.36 12.67
CA LEU A 111 -8.85 -7.82 11.94
C LEU A 111 -7.62 -6.96 12.27
N LEU A 112 -7.77 -5.64 12.28
CA LEU A 112 -6.70 -4.71 12.60
C LEU A 112 -6.21 -4.92 14.03
N GLU A 113 -7.12 -4.97 15.00
CA GLU A 113 -6.80 -5.26 16.41
C GLU A 113 -6.05 -6.59 16.53
N THR A 114 -6.58 -7.66 15.93
CA THR A 114 -5.99 -8.99 15.97
C THR A 114 -4.57 -8.97 15.40
N ALA A 115 -4.37 -8.32 14.25
CA ALA A 115 -3.06 -8.26 13.59
C ALA A 115 -2.03 -7.45 14.42
N LEU A 116 -2.42 -6.30 14.97
CA LEU A 116 -1.53 -5.46 15.79
C LEU A 116 -1.17 -6.12 17.13
N ASN A 117 -2.00 -7.03 17.63
CA ASN A 117 -1.72 -7.81 18.84
C ASN A 117 -0.76 -9.01 18.60
N ILE A 118 -0.39 -9.33 17.36
CA ILE A 118 0.60 -10.39 17.07
C ILE A 118 2.00 -9.98 17.57
N ALA A 119 2.41 -8.73 17.26
CA ALA A 119 3.69 -8.19 17.71
C ALA A 119 3.66 -6.65 17.67
N SER A 120 4.41 -6.02 18.57
CA SER A 120 4.41 -4.56 18.76
C SER A 120 5.07 -3.76 17.62
N ASP A 121 5.82 -4.42 16.75
CA ASP A 121 6.49 -3.82 15.59
C ASP A 121 5.68 -3.95 14.28
N ILE A 122 4.49 -4.57 14.33
CA ILE A 122 3.59 -4.56 13.17
C ILE A 122 2.99 -3.17 12.98
N LYS A 123 3.04 -2.68 11.74
CA LYS A 123 2.59 -1.36 11.33
C LYS A 123 1.47 -1.47 10.31
N ALA A 124 0.34 -0.84 10.57
CA ALA A 124 -0.74 -0.70 9.59
C ALA A 124 -0.55 0.60 8.80
N CYS A 125 -0.46 0.50 7.48
CA CYS A 125 -0.16 1.63 6.59
C CYS A 125 -1.22 1.77 5.49
N PRO A 126 -2.41 2.35 5.78
CA PRO A 126 -3.53 2.41 4.84
C PRO A 126 -3.18 3.07 3.50
N CYS A 127 -3.63 2.46 2.41
CA CYS A 127 -3.67 3.02 1.07
C CYS A 127 -5.12 3.30 0.65
N LYS A 128 -5.34 3.82 -0.54
CA LYS A 128 -6.69 4.18 -1.04
C LYS A 128 -7.66 2.99 -1.11
N THR A 129 -7.17 1.75 -1.30
CA THR A 129 -7.99 0.56 -1.56
C THR A 129 -7.65 -0.66 -0.71
N ILE A 130 -6.56 -0.62 0.04
CA ILE A 130 -6.08 -1.72 0.89
C ILE A 130 -5.42 -1.15 2.15
N VAL A 131 -5.35 -1.98 3.19
CA VAL A 131 -4.56 -1.69 4.39
C VAL A 131 -3.46 -2.75 4.51
N PRO A 132 -2.24 -2.48 3.99
CA PRO A 132 -1.11 -3.36 4.19
C PRO A 132 -0.62 -3.32 5.64
N LEU A 133 -0.19 -4.47 6.12
CA LEU A 133 0.40 -4.69 7.43
C LEU A 133 1.89 -5.01 7.22
N TYR A 134 2.76 -4.21 7.80
CA TYR A 134 4.20 -4.32 7.65
C TYR A 134 4.84 -4.81 8.95
N GLN A 135 5.88 -5.62 8.80
CA GLN A 135 6.99 -5.69 9.74
C GLN A 135 8.19 -4.99 9.07
N LYS A 136 9.12 -5.68 8.47
CA LYS A 136 10.14 -5.10 7.54
C LYS A 136 9.53 -4.90 6.16
N HIS A 137 8.79 -5.90 5.70
CA HIS A 137 8.04 -5.88 4.46
C HIS A 137 6.54 -6.10 4.75
N VAL A 138 5.72 -6.10 3.71
CA VAL A 138 4.30 -6.46 3.83
C VAL A 138 4.18 -7.92 4.21
N ILE A 139 3.59 -8.21 5.38
CA ILE A 139 3.31 -9.56 5.88
C ILE A 139 1.87 -9.99 5.58
N ALA A 140 0.94 -9.04 5.60
CA ALA A 140 -0.46 -9.26 5.29
C ALA A 140 -1.10 -7.98 4.73
N GLN A 141 -2.32 -8.10 4.19
CA GLN A 141 -3.11 -6.96 3.77
C GLN A 141 -4.61 -7.20 4.00
N ILE A 142 -5.33 -6.16 4.40
CA ILE A 142 -6.79 -6.16 4.55
C ILE A 142 -7.37 -5.42 3.34
N LYS A 143 -8.24 -6.10 2.56
CA LYS A 143 -8.85 -5.55 1.35
C LYS A 143 -10.36 -5.76 1.35
N PRO A 144 -11.19 -4.71 1.35
CA PRO A 144 -12.61 -4.86 1.12
C PRO A 144 -12.86 -5.32 -0.33
N ALA A 145 -13.18 -6.60 -0.51
CA ALA A 145 -13.32 -7.23 -1.82
C ALA A 145 -14.72 -7.04 -2.43
N THR A 146 -15.76 -7.12 -1.58
CA THR A 146 -17.15 -6.89 -1.98
C THR A 146 -17.86 -6.00 -0.95
N LYS A 147 -19.18 -5.88 -1.02
CA LYS A 147 -20.00 -5.17 -0.01
C LYS A 147 -20.10 -5.93 1.32
N THR A 148 -19.84 -7.24 1.29
CA THR A 148 -20.05 -8.17 2.43
C THR A 148 -18.83 -9.01 2.76
N ARG A 149 -17.68 -8.79 2.11
CA ARG A 149 -16.47 -9.61 2.28
C ARG A 149 -15.21 -8.78 2.30
N ILE A 150 -14.34 -9.07 3.24
CA ILE A 150 -12.94 -8.67 3.27
C ILE A 150 -12.09 -9.85 2.83
N ASP A 151 -11.15 -9.62 1.93
CA ASP A 151 -10.08 -10.56 1.63
C ASP A 151 -8.86 -10.21 2.51
N LEU A 152 -8.51 -11.10 3.44
CA LEU A 152 -7.30 -11.01 4.25
C LEU A 152 -6.19 -11.76 3.52
N GLY A 153 -5.26 -11.01 2.92
CA GLY A 153 -4.13 -11.56 2.19
C GLY A 153 -2.91 -11.74 3.07
N PHE A 154 -2.06 -12.75 2.77
CA PHE A 154 -0.87 -13.10 3.53
C PHE A 154 0.34 -13.32 2.63
N ALA A 155 1.52 -12.94 3.12
CA ALA A 155 2.82 -13.21 2.49
C ALA A 155 3.36 -14.58 2.95
N LEU A 156 2.84 -15.66 2.36
CA LEU A 156 3.12 -17.06 2.74
C LEU A 156 3.73 -17.88 1.58
N LYS A 157 4.56 -17.26 0.74
CA LYS A 157 5.15 -17.94 -0.41
C LYS A 157 5.87 -19.23 0.03
N GLY A 158 5.53 -20.34 -0.64
CA GLY A 158 6.04 -21.67 -0.32
C GLY A 158 5.21 -22.47 0.69
N THR A 159 4.15 -21.88 1.26
CA THR A 159 3.19 -22.60 2.11
C THR A 159 2.13 -23.30 1.24
N PRO A 160 1.72 -24.53 1.56
CA PRO A 160 0.61 -25.19 0.86
C PRO A 160 -0.71 -24.46 1.05
N TYR A 161 -1.56 -24.46 0.03
CA TYR A 161 -2.94 -24.01 0.15
C TYR A 161 -3.77 -24.98 0.98
N THR A 162 -4.81 -24.47 1.64
CA THR A 162 -5.82 -25.27 2.35
C THR A 162 -7.20 -25.01 1.75
N VAL A 163 -8.25 -25.62 2.29
CA VAL A 163 -9.64 -25.37 1.87
C VAL A 163 -10.02 -23.88 2.03
N ARG A 164 -9.48 -23.21 3.04
CA ARG A 164 -9.81 -21.82 3.38
C ARG A 164 -8.70 -20.83 2.99
N LEU A 165 -7.44 -21.26 3.05
CA LEU A 165 -6.27 -20.47 2.67
C LEU A 165 -5.98 -20.69 1.18
N VAL A 166 -6.50 -19.82 0.31
CA VAL A 166 -6.50 -20.00 -1.14
C VAL A 166 -5.62 -18.95 -1.85
N ALA A 167 -5.35 -19.16 -3.14
CA ALA A 167 -4.68 -18.17 -3.96
C ALA A 167 -5.55 -16.91 -4.15
N PRO A 168 -5.00 -15.68 -4.01
CA PRO A 168 -5.70 -14.45 -4.38
C PRO A 168 -6.12 -14.46 -5.86
N LYS A 169 -7.26 -13.84 -6.17
CA LYS A 169 -7.68 -13.69 -7.56
C LYS A 169 -6.69 -12.82 -8.34
N GLY A 170 -6.18 -13.32 -9.48
CA GLY A 170 -5.23 -12.60 -10.32
C GLY A 170 -3.79 -12.59 -9.78
N LEU A 171 -3.44 -13.57 -8.93
CA LEU A 171 -2.10 -13.74 -8.38
C LEU A 171 -1.05 -13.86 -9.50
N ASN A 172 0.05 -13.10 -9.38
CA ASN A 172 1.25 -13.23 -10.20
C ASN A 172 2.42 -13.80 -9.38
N GLU A 173 3.39 -14.42 -10.04
CA GLU A 173 4.58 -14.99 -9.37
C GLU A 173 5.38 -13.97 -8.55
N LYS A 174 5.34 -12.69 -8.95
CA LYS A 174 6.06 -11.59 -8.29
C LYS A 174 5.31 -11.01 -7.11
N ASP A 175 4.03 -11.36 -6.93
CA ASP A 175 3.22 -10.82 -5.86
C ASP A 175 3.70 -11.36 -4.51
N ARG A 176 3.87 -10.44 -3.56
CA ARG A 176 4.27 -10.81 -2.21
C ARG A 176 3.13 -11.46 -1.45
N ILE A 177 1.91 -10.99 -1.65
CA ILE A 177 0.69 -11.59 -1.08
C ILE A 177 0.29 -12.78 -1.93
N SER A 178 0.60 -13.97 -1.44
CA SER A 178 0.44 -15.24 -2.15
C SER A 178 -0.75 -16.07 -1.70
N HIS A 179 -1.34 -15.73 -0.55
CA HIS A 179 -2.46 -16.47 0.05
C HIS A 179 -3.54 -15.51 0.52
N CYS A 180 -4.76 -15.99 0.63
CA CYS A 180 -5.91 -15.20 1.02
C CYS A 180 -6.94 -16.05 1.78
N ILE A 181 -7.55 -15.46 2.83
CA ILE A 181 -8.75 -15.97 3.50
C ILE A 181 -9.87 -14.95 3.32
N ALA A 182 -11.05 -15.44 2.94
CA ALA A 182 -12.27 -14.63 2.88
C ALA A 182 -12.86 -14.47 4.28
N ILE A 183 -13.13 -13.22 4.70
CA ILE A 183 -13.73 -12.87 5.99
C ILE A 183 -15.09 -12.22 5.72
N THR A 184 -16.16 -12.85 6.21
CA THR A 184 -17.55 -12.42 6.01
C THR A 184 -18.27 -12.12 7.33
N GLN A 185 -17.80 -12.68 8.43
CA GLN A 185 -18.35 -12.53 9.78
C GLN A 185 -17.22 -12.55 10.83
N LEU A 186 -17.52 -12.08 12.04
CA LEU A 186 -16.51 -11.98 13.13
C LEU A 186 -15.92 -13.33 13.53
N SER A 187 -16.71 -14.41 13.48
CA SER A 187 -16.26 -15.78 13.78
C SER A 187 -15.26 -16.34 12.77
N ASP A 188 -15.12 -15.71 11.58
CA ASP A 188 -14.10 -16.10 10.62
C ASP A 188 -12.69 -15.64 11.06
N ILE A 189 -12.61 -14.71 12.04
CA ILE A 189 -11.34 -14.21 12.62
C ILE A 189 -10.99 -15.11 13.81
N ASP A 190 -10.58 -16.29 13.53
CA ASP A 190 -10.35 -17.41 14.45
C ASP A 190 -8.85 -17.75 14.63
N ASP A 191 -8.57 -18.85 15.30
CA ASP A 191 -7.21 -19.32 15.56
C ASP A 191 -6.43 -19.63 14.27
N GLU A 192 -7.11 -20.03 13.17
CA GLU A 192 -6.47 -20.24 11.88
C GLU A 192 -5.96 -18.92 11.30
N VAL A 193 -6.75 -17.85 11.35
CA VAL A 193 -6.33 -16.50 10.93
C VAL A 193 -5.16 -16.01 11.77
N ILE A 194 -5.22 -16.19 13.09
CA ILE A 194 -4.12 -15.83 14.00
C ILE A 194 -2.85 -16.65 13.69
N HIS A 195 -2.98 -17.93 13.42
CA HIS A 195 -1.87 -18.79 13.03
C HIS A 195 -1.18 -18.27 11.75
N TRP A 196 -1.94 -17.94 10.71
CA TRP A 196 -1.35 -17.45 9.46
C TRP A 196 -0.74 -16.06 9.57
N LEU A 197 -1.31 -15.17 10.39
CA LEU A 197 -0.68 -13.88 10.70
C LEU A 197 0.67 -14.05 11.39
N LYS A 198 0.75 -14.94 12.40
CA LYS A 198 2.00 -15.26 13.09
C LYS A 198 3.03 -15.90 12.15
N THR A 199 2.59 -16.81 11.30
CA THR A 199 3.45 -17.47 10.31
C THR A 199 4.03 -16.46 9.32
N ALA A 200 3.21 -15.57 8.76
CA ALA A 200 3.67 -14.52 7.84
C ALA A 200 4.67 -13.57 8.52
N TYR A 201 4.41 -13.19 9.78
CA TYR A 201 5.33 -12.39 10.59
C TYR A 201 6.67 -13.10 10.79
N GLN A 202 6.67 -14.39 11.15
CA GLN A 202 7.88 -15.17 11.38
C GLN A 202 8.71 -15.37 10.09
N LEU A 203 8.05 -15.58 8.96
CA LEU A 203 8.72 -15.72 7.65
C LEU A 203 9.42 -14.41 7.24
N ASP A 204 8.81 -13.25 7.50
CA ASP A 204 9.44 -11.96 7.22
C ASP A 204 10.66 -11.72 8.12
N SER A 205 10.62 -12.19 9.37
CA SER A 205 11.72 -12.09 10.32
C SER A 205 12.92 -12.98 9.96
N LYS A 206 12.66 -14.18 9.41
CA LYS A 206 13.71 -15.20 9.09
C LYS A 206 14.46 -14.90 7.79
N ASN A 207 13.81 -14.29 6.81
CA ASN A 207 14.42 -14.00 5.49
C ASN A 207 15.52 -12.92 5.51
N TYR A 208 16.06 -12.60 6.69
CA TYR A 208 17.08 -11.58 6.93
C TYR A 208 18.32 -12.11 7.70
N ARG A 209 18.62 -13.40 7.56
CA ARG A 209 19.91 -13.96 7.99
C ARG A 209 20.75 -14.37 6.80
#